data_3f7bea2addb20903e1b820861ee6f4fb
#
_entry.id   3f7bea2addb20903e1b820861ee6f4fb
#
_cell.length_a   1.000
_cell.length_b   1.000
_cell.length_c   1.000
_cell.angle_alpha   90.00
_cell.angle_beta   90.00
_cell.angle_gamma   90.00
#
_symmetry.space_group_name_H-M   'P 1'
#
loop_
_entity.id
_entity.type
_entity.pdbx_description
1 polymer ?
#
loop_
_entity_poly.entity_id
_entity_poly.type
_entity_poly.pdbx_seq_one_letter_code
_entity_poly.pdbx_strand_id
1 'polypeptide(L)'
;MIKNIFVFFVVMKGFYISIFLLFSVCATLKAQEIDTIPINTKDLNIKLKRSPLPSRIGTLLFKPVKIEPQIVNSKVNYWKTKTSVGINLNQAAFSDNWQGGGVNSLALAGIINYKAEYSKESYSYVTEVILNYGKVKNKDQMEKKTVDRIYWDHKAAIQMSKNWYFFGSVTFESQFDKGFMYDRPNNEERATLTSQFMSPGYLTESVGFEYKPTKYYSARLGTGTARQTFVPANEKLFEALDEHGISKSDNYGVERGKTFRNDLGFQIVMNLDKDIFPNINLKSKYMVLIPYEHVGFTNHRLDVALTAKVNRFMSTTLTGVALYDKNTNSRVQGSQTLALGVVFVFPR
;
A
#
# COMPACT_ATOMS: atom_id res chain seq x y z
N MET A 1 30.35 21.04 -18.29
CA MET A 1 29.09 21.67 -17.86
C MET A 1 27.92 21.47 -18.87
N ILE A 2 28.13 21.65 -20.17
CA ILE A 2 27.07 21.54 -21.21
C ILE A 2 26.54 20.08 -21.39
N LYS A 3 27.41 19.04 -21.26
CA LYS A 3 26.98 17.64 -21.40
C LYS A 3 25.98 17.18 -20.33
N ASN A 4 26.06 17.68 -19.10
CA ASN A 4 25.15 17.30 -18.00
C ASN A 4 23.77 17.96 -18.14
N ILE A 5 23.70 19.13 -18.77
CA ILE A 5 22.42 19.82 -19.07
C ILE A 5 21.65 19.05 -20.15
N PHE A 6 22.35 18.51 -21.13
CA PHE A 6 21.73 17.75 -22.23
C PHE A 6 21.14 16.41 -21.73
N VAL A 7 21.82 15.70 -20.83
CA VAL A 7 21.32 14.48 -20.19
C VAL A 7 20.10 14.79 -19.32
N PHE A 8 20.12 15.90 -18.57
CA PHE A 8 18.97 16.34 -17.77
C PHE A 8 17.72 16.64 -18.63
N PHE A 9 17.91 17.30 -19.77
CA PHE A 9 16.83 17.58 -20.72
C PHE A 9 16.27 16.31 -21.40
N VAL A 10 17.11 15.32 -21.70
CA VAL A 10 16.68 14.04 -22.28
C VAL A 10 15.90 13.20 -21.27
N VAL A 11 16.35 13.15 -20.02
CA VAL A 11 15.65 12.45 -18.93
C VAL A 11 14.32 13.14 -18.59
N MET A 12 14.30 14.48 -18.54
CA MET A 12 13.05 15.22 -18.34
C MET A 12 12.06 15.04 -19.51
N LYS A 13 12.52 15.02 -20.76
CA LYS A 13 11.63 14.71 -21.89
C LYS A 13 11.03 13.32 -21.80
N GLY A 14 11.82 12.30 -21.40
CA GLY A 14 11.30 10.95 -21.15
C GLY A 14 10.24 10.92 -20.04
N PHE A 15 10.46 11.66 -18.96
CA PHE A 15 9.53 11.76 -17.84
C PHE A 15 8.20 12.44 -18.23
N TYR A 16 8.27 13.54 -18.98
CA TYR A 16 7.05 14.21 -19.49
C TYR A 16 6.31 13.38 -20.53
N ILE A 17 7.02 12.61 -21.37
CA ILE A 17 6.41 11.69 -22.34
C ILE A 17 5.72 10.55 -21.62
N SER A 18 6.31 9.98 -20.57
CA SER A 18 5.69 8.93 -19.75
C SER A 18 4.44 9.43 -19.02
N ILE A 19 4.50 10.63 -18.42
CA ILE A 19 3.34 11.27 -17.78
C ILE A 19 2.25 11.60 -18.81
N PHE A 20 2.61 12.12 -19.98
CA PHE A 20 1.66 12.45 -21.05
C PHE A 20 1.01 11.18 -21.63
N LEU A 21 1.75 10.09 -21.80
CA LEU A 21 1.22 8.77 -22.18
C LEU A 21 0.27 8.21 -21.10
N LEU A 22 0.60 8.34 -19.82
CA LEU A 22 -0.30 7.95 -18.73
C LEU A 22 -1.61 8.77 -18.72
N PHE A 23 -1.50 10.08 -18.92
CA PHE A 23 -2.68 10.97 -19.02
C PHE A 23 -3.49 10.75 -20.29
N SER A 24 -2.85 10.46 -21.44
CA SER A 24 -3.57 10.18 -22.69
C SER A 24 -4.35 8.87 -22.66
N VAL A 25 -3.84 7.85 -21.96
CA VAL A 25 -4.58 6.58 -21.70
C VAL A 25 -5.79 6.84 -20.81
N CYS A 26 -5.69 7.73 -19.81
CA CYS A 26 -6.85 8.12 -18.99
C CYS A 26 -7.90 8.94 -19.76
N ALA A 27 -7.49 9.75 -20.75
CA ALA A 27 -8.40 10.59 -21.53
C ALA A 27 -9.22 9.80 -22.57
N THR A 28 -8.78 8.60 -22.93
CA THR A 28 -9.52 7.72 -23.87
C THR A 28 -10.49 6.76 -23.19
N LEU A 29 -10.55 6.76 -21.86
CA LEU A 29 -11.59 6.02 -21.13
C LEU A 29 -12.92 6.78 -21.28
N LYS A 30 -13.66 6.44 -22.34
CA LYS A 30 -15.06 6.89 -22.47
C LYS A 30 -15.83 6.52 -21.22
N ALA A 31 -16.56 7.50 -20.68
CA ALA A 31 -17.49 7.30 -19.59
C ALA A 31 -18.41 6.10 -19.87
N GLN A 32 -18.50 5.23 -18.89
CA GLN A 32 -19.31 4.02 -18.80
C GLN A 32 -20.43 3.89 -19.82
N GLU A 33 -20.28 2.99 -20.76
CA GLU A 33 -21.43 2.41 -21.45
C GLU A 33 -22.20 1.57 -20.44
N ILE A 34 -23.49 1.90 -20.28
CA ILE A 34 -24.40 1.17 -19.38
C ILE A 34 -24.80 -0.10 -20.15
N ASP A 35 -24.16 -1.22 -19.86
CA ASP A 35 -24.61 -2.53 -20.33
C ASP A 35 -25.87 -2.91 -19.57
N THR A 36 -27.01 -2.79 -20.26
CA THR A 36 -28.28 -3.35 -19.81
C THR A 36 -28.31 -4.82 -20.20
N ILE A 37 -28.23 -5.73 -19.23
CA ILE A 37 -28.42 -7.17 -19.45
C ILE A 37 -29.94 -7.41 -19.47
N PRO A 38 -30.55 -7.75 -20.62
CA PRO A 38 -31.95 -8.12 -20.64
C PRO A 38 -32.12 -9.48 -19.94
N ILE A 39 -32.85 -9.49 -18.83
CA ILE A 39 -33.25 -10.75 -18.20
C ILE A 39 -34.28 -11.41 -19.09
N ASN A 40 -33.87 -12.45 -19.79
CA ASN A 40 -34.78 -13.27 -20.61
C ASN A 40 -35.54 -14.20 -19.68
N THR A 41 -36.82 -13.87 -19.44
CA THR A 41 -37.73 -14.65 -18.57
C THR A 41 -38.35 -15.86 -19.30
N LYS A 42 -38.00 -16.14 -20.56
CA LYS A 42 -38.65 -17.19 -21.36
C LYS A 42 -38.38 -18.62 -20.89
N ASP A 43 -37.30 -18.86 -20.09
CA ASP A 43 -36.90 -20.20 -19.65
C ASP A 43 -37.12 -20.44 -18.13
N LEU A 44 -37.83 -19.59 -17.43
CA LEU A 44 -38.23 -19.81 -16.05
C LEU A 44 -39.44 -20.73 -15.96
N ASN A 45 -39.19 -22.04 -15.93
CA ASN A 45 -40.20 -23.05 -15.64
C ASN A 45 -40.58 -23.02 -14.15
N ILE A 46 -41.49 -22.11 -13.79
CA ILE A 46 -42.05 -22.06 -12.44
C ILE A 46 -43.09 -23.14 -12.32
N LYS A 47 -42.72 -24.31 -11.79
CA LYS A 47 -43.71 -25.35 -11.39
C LYS A 47 -44.38 -24.90 -10.10
N LEU A 48 -45.61 -24.39 -10.23
CA LEU A 48 -46.48 -24.13 -9.09
C LEU A 48 -46.87 -25.47 -8.43
N LYS A 49 -46.42 -25.70 -7.21
CA LYS A 49 -46.81 -26.84 -6.40
C LYS A 49 -48.28 -26.61 -5.99
N ARG A 50 -49.20 -27.33 -6.62
CA ARG A 50 -50.62 -27.28 -6.26
C ARG A 50 -50.79 -27.92 -4.87
N SER A 51 -51.11 -27.10 -3.89
CA SER A 51 -51.65 -27.54 -2.61
C SER A 51 -53.16 -27.78 -2.79
N PRO A 52 -53.76 -28.87 -2.38
CA PRO A 52 -55.20 -29.05 -2.45
C PRO A 52 -55.87 -28.14 -1.41
N LEU A 53 -56.54 -27.09 -1.87
CA LEU A 53 -57.36 -26.25 -1.04
C LEU A 53 -58.72 -26.94 -0.88
N PRO A 54 -59.33 -26.95 0.34
CA PRO A 54 -60.67 -27.45 0.57
C PRO A 54 -61.67 -26.58 -0.17
N SER A 55 -62.56 -27.24 -0.90
CA SER A 55 -63.60 -26.62 -1.72
C SER A 55 -64.58 -25.84 -0.82
N ARG A 56 -64.44 -24.51 -0.74
CA ARG A 56 -65.54 -23.60 -0.39
C ARG A 56 -65.84 -22.76 -1.61
N ILE A 57 -67.06 -22.96 -2.12
CA ILE A 57 -67.66 -22.24 -3.22
C ILE A 57 -67.80 -20.76 -2.84
N GLY A 58 -66.92 -19.95 -3.38
CA GLY A 58 -67.03 -18.50 -3.43
C GLY A 58 -66.37 -18.05 -4.72
N THR A 59 -67.16 -17.47 -5.62
CA THR A 59 -66.63 -16.90 -6.88
C THR A 59 -65.68 -15.77 -6.57
N LEU A 60 -64.39 -16.10 -6.46
CA LEU A 60 -63.33 -15.08 -6.41
C LEU A 60 -63.10 -14.59 -7.85
N LEU A 61 -63.63 -13.41 -8.14
CA LEU A 61 -63.29 -12.65 -9.34
C LEU A 61 -61.81 -12.21 -9.22
N PHE A 62 -60.91 -13.00 -9.79
CA PHE A 62 -59.50 -12.57 -9.95
C PHE A 62 -59.46 -11.49 -11.03
N LYS A 63 -59.27 -10.23 -10.63
CA LYS A 63 -58.84 -9.20 -11.56
C LYS A 63 -57.42 -9.57 -12.01
N PRO A 64 -57.14 -9.71 -13.33
CA PRO A 64 -55.77 -9.95 -13.78
C PRO A 64 -54.92 -8.76 -13.36
N VAL A 65 -54.01 -8.98 -12.43
CA VAL A 65 -52.97 -8.00 -12.10
C VAL A 65 -52.01 -8.01 -13.29
N LYS A 66 -52.01 -6.94 -14.06
CA LYS A 66 -51.04 -6.69 -15.10
C LYS A 66 -49.70 -6.46 -14.40
N ILE A 67 -48.88 -7.52 -14.29
CA ILE A 67 -47.50 -7.40 -13.80
C ILE A 67 -46.73 -6.79 -14.96
N GLU A 68 -46.51 -5.48 -14.91
CA GLU A 68 -45.57 -4.85 -15.81
C GLU A 68 -44.16 -5.28 -15.34
N PRO A 69 -43.35 -5.90 -16.22
CA PRO A 69 -42.01 -6.25 -15.85
C PRO A 69 -41.26 -4.96 -15.54
N GLN A 70 -40.94 -4.71 -14.28
CA GLN A 70 -40.02 -3.66 -13.91
C GLN A 70 -38.64 -4.08 -14.45
N ILE A 71 -38.21 -3.42 -15.50
CA ILE A 71 -36.84 -3.50 -15.98
C ILE A 71 -35.97 -2.85 -14.88
N VAL A 72 -35.45 -3.67 -13.97
CA VAL A 72 -34.47 -3.21 -12.99
C VAL A 72 -33.17 -2.98 -13.76
N ASN A 73 -32.95 -1.76 -14.19
CA ASN A 73 -31.66 -1.32 -14.71
C ASN A 73 -30.65 -1.36 -13.56
N SER A 74 -30.13 -2.53 -13.21
CA SER A 74 -29.02 -2.66 -12.28
C SER A 74 -27.76 -2.19 -12.99
N LYS A 75 -27.33 -0.97 -12.70
CA LYS A 75 -26.00 -0.48 -13.11
C LYS A 75 -24.96 -1.40 -12.49
N VAL A 76 -24.29 -2.20 -13.31
CA VAL A 76 -23.19 -3.05 -12.83
C VAL A 76 -22.02 -2.15 -12.47
N ASN A 77 -21.69 -2.08 -11.19
CA ASN A 77 -20.53 -1.33 -10.73
C ASN A 77 -19.30 -2.25 -10.72
N TYR A 78 -18.39 -2.05 -11.65
CA TYR A 78 -17.12 -2.80 -11.75
C TYR A 78 -16.06 -2.34 -10.74
N TRP A 79 -16.32 -1.24 -10.00
CA TRP A 79 -15.44 -0.72 -8.99
C TRP A 79 -15.80 -1.22 -7.60
N LYS A 80 -14.79 -1.63 -6.85
CA LYS A 80 -14.87 -1.91 -5.41
C LYS A 80 -13.88 -1.00 -4.70
N THR A 81 -14.39 -0.15 -3.83
CA THR A 81 -13.54 0.76 -3.05
C THR A 81 -13.63 0.41 -1.57
N LYS A 82 -12.51 0.55 -0.88
CA LYS A 82 -12.42 0.37 0.56
C LYS A 82 -11.49 1.45 1.13
N THR A 83 -12.00 2.21 2.08
CA THR A 83 -11.22 3.19 2.84
C THR A 83 -11.20 2.77 4.29
N SER A 84 -10.04 2.77 4.91
CA SER A 84 -9.91 2.61 6.36
C SER A 84 -9.08 3.75 6.94
N VAL A 85 -9.58 4.32 8.02
CA VAL A 85 -8.91 5.37 8.80
C VAL A 85 -8.78 4.88 10.21
N GLY A 86 -7.58 4.89 10.76
CA GLY A 86 -7.29 4.43 12.10
C GLY A 86 -6.43 5.42 12.88
N ILE A 87 -6.63 5.44 14.19
CA ILE A 87 -5.82 6.19 15.15
C ILE A 87 -5.40 5.22 16.25
N ASN A 88 -4.10 5.21 16.55
CA ASN A 88 -3.50 4.45 17.64
C ASN A 88 -2.99 5.43 18.68
N LEU A 89 -3.40 5.27 19.93
CA LEU A 89 -2.93 6.04 21.07
C LEU A 89 -2.34 5.08 22.10
N ASN A 90 -1.15 5.39 22.59
CA ASN A 90 -0.52 4.69 23.69
C ASN A 90 0.03 5.72 24.67
N GLN A 91 -0.33 5.59 25.97
CA GLN A 91 0.10 6.48 27.03
C GLN A 91 0.53 5.70 28.24
N ALA A 92 1.67 6.08 28.82
CA ALA A 92 2.10 5.68 30.16
C ALA A 92 2.30 6.94 31.00
N ALA A 93 1.70 6.98 32.19
CA ALA A 93 1.81 8.10 33.12
C ALA A 93 2.10 7.57 34.53
N PHE A 94 3.08 8.16 35.18
CA PHE A 94 3.52 7.82 36.52
C PHE A 94 3.50 9.09 37.39
N SER A 95 3.02 8.95 38.62
CA SER A 95 3.07 10.02 39.62
C SER A 95 4.51 10.20 40.11
N ASP A 96 4.81 11.39 40.63
CA ASP A 96 6.14 11.69 41.20
C ASP A 96 6.52 10.78 42.38
N ASN A 97 5.54 10.19 43.06
CA ASN A 97 5.74 9.27 44.18
C ASN A 97 5.84 7.80 43.76
N TRP A 98 5.82 7.51 42.45
CA TRP A 98 5.92 6.15 41.96
C TRP A 98 7.35 5.60 42.07
N GLN A 99 7.52 4.53 42.89
CA GLN A 99 8.85 3.94 43.15
C GLN A 99 9.22 2.75 42.26
N GLY A 100 8.27 2.24 41.47
CA GLY A 100 8.46 1.04 40.61
C GLY A 100 9.21 1.30 39.31
N GLY A 101 9.77 2.49 39.10
CA GLY A 101 10.40 2.89 37.83
C GLY A 101 9.36 3.17 36.73
N GLY A 102 9.79 3.75 35.62
CA GLY A 102 8.97 4.07 34.47
C GLY A 102 9.23 5.50 33.97
N VAL A 103 8.84 5.75 32.73
CA VAL A 103 8.98 7.06 32.08
C VAL A 103 7.62 7.44 31.50
N ASN A 104 7.14 8.64 31.83
CA ASN A 104 5.94 9.19 31.20
C ASN A 104 6.13 9.26 29.69
N SER A 105 5.22 8.65 28.94
CA SER A 105 5.29 8.59 27.49
C SER A 105 3.91 8.77 26.86
N LEU A 106 3.90 9.38 25.68
CA LEU A 106 2.72 9.52 24.84
C LEU A 106 3.12 9.19 23.41
N ALA A 107 2.48 8.18 22.82
CA ALA A 107 2.64 7.83 21.41
C ALA A 107 1.30 7.97 20.69
N LEU A 108 1.32 8.66 19.55
CA LEU A 108 0.17 8.86 18.69
C LEU A 108 0.57 8.45 17.25
N ALA A 109 -0.28 7.65 16.60
CA ALA A 109 -0.10 7.32 15.20
C ALA A 109 -1.45 7.32 14.47
N GLY A 110 -1.43 7.83 13.23
CA GLY A 110 -2.53 7.80 12.28
C GLY A 110 -2.22 6.89 11.10
N ILE A 111 -3.22 6.20 10.59
CA ILE A 111 -3.15 5.38 9.39
C ILE A 111 -4.36 5.66 8.51
N ILE A 112 -4.10 5.88 7.22
CA ILE A 112 -5.12 5.94 6.18
C ILE A 112 -4.74 4.91 5.13
N ASN A 113 -5.68 4.03 4.81
CA ASN A 113 -5.54 3.09 3.70
C ASN A 113 -6.75 3.25 2.78
N TYR A 114 -6.48 3.55 1.52
CA TYR A 114 -7.47 3.61 0.44
C TYR A 114 -7.11 2.57 -0.62
N LYS A 115 -8.07 1.73 -0.98
CA LYS A 115 -7.93 0.75 -2.04
C LYS A 115 -9.12 0.83 -2.98
N ALA A 116 -8.85 0.92 -4.28
CA ALA A 116 -9.86 0.82 -5.33
C ALA A 116 -9.47 -0.30 -6.29
N GLU A 117 -10.42 -1.17 -6.59
CA GLU A 117 -10.27 -2.31 -7.48
C GLU A 117 -11.31 -2.19 -8.59
N TYR A 118 -10.87 -2.24 -9.81
CA TYR A 118 -11.70 -2.37 -11.00
C TYR A 118 -11.51 -3.76 -11.61
N SER A 119 -12.59 -4.42 -11.99
CA SER A 119 -12.53 -5.70 -12.66
C SER A 119 -13.67 -5.80 -13.66
N LYS A 120 -13.33 -5.90 -14.93
CA LYS A 120 -14.29 -6.16 -16.03
C LYS A 120 -13.65 -7.16 -16.98
N GLU A 121 -14.33 -8.30 -17.19
CA GLU A 121 -13.86 -9.39 -18.06
C GLU A 121 -12.42 -9.83 -17.71
N SER A 122 -11.49 -9.71 -18.68
CA SER A 122 -10.08 -10.04 -18.51
C SER A 122 -9.24 -8.89 -17.94
N TYR A 123 -9.79 -7.69 -17.79
CA TYR A 123 -9.05 -6.50 -17.34
C TYR A 123 -9.25 -6.27 -15.86
N SER A 124 -8.18 -5.98 -15.16
CA SER A 124 -8.20 -5.55 -13.77
C SER A 124 -7.27 -4.38 -13.52
N TYR A 125 -7.71 -3.45 -12.68
CA TYR A 125 -6.90 -2.34 -12.21
C TYR A 125 -7.04 -2.23 -10.70
N VAL A 126 -5.94 -2.03 -10.02
CA VAL A 126 -5.92 -1.86 -8.56
C VAL A 126 -5.06 -0.65 -8.24
N THR A 127 -5.57 0.24 -7.41
CA THR A 127 -4.79 1.30 -6.78
C THR A 127 -4.90 1.20 -5.27
N GLU A 128 -3.78 1.37 -4.58
CA GLU A 128 -3.70 1.37 -3.13
C GLU A 128 -2.86 2.55 -2.65
N VAL A 129 -3.40 3.33 -1.72
CA VAL A 129 -2.70 4.42 -1.05
C VAL A 129 -2.63 4.10 0.45
N ILE A 130 -1.43 4.11 1.01
CA ILE A 130 -1.21 3.92 2.44
C ILE A 130 -0.43 5.12 2.97
N LEU A 131 -1.02 5.82 3.92
CA LEU A 131 -0.41 6.95 4.61
C LEU A 131 -0.33 6.61 6.09
N ASN A 132 0.88 6.51 6.61
CA ASN A 132 1.14 6.23 8.02
C ASN A 132 2.02 7.33 8.60
N TYR A 133 1.62 7.88 9.73
CA TYR A 133 2.44 8.84 10.45
C TYR A 133 2.25 8.69 11.95
N GLY A 134 3.35 8.65 12.70
CA GLY A 134 3.29 8.53 14.16
C GLY A 134 4.55 9.01 14.83
N LYS A 135 4.37 9.49 16.05
CA LYS A 135 5.43 10.01 16.93
C LYS A 135 5.25 9.51 18.35
N VAL A 136 6.35 9.46 19.07
CA VAL A 136 6.40 9.20 20.51
C VAL A 136 7.17 10.31 21.21
N LYS A 137 6.65 10.78 22.33
CA LYS A 137 7.30 11.70 23.25
C LYS A 137 7.44 11.03 24.61
N ASN A 138 8.66 10.80 25.03
CA ASN A 138 9.00 10.40 26.39
C ASN A 138 9.39 11.63 27.20
N LYS A 139 9.13 11.61 28.52
CA LYS A 139 9.59 12.66 29.43
C LYS A 139 11.11 12.82 29.33
N ASP A 140 11.58 14.04 29.24
CA ASP A 140 13.00 14.42 29.20
C ASP A 140 13.79 13.85 28.00
N GLN A 141 13.12 13.46 26.90
CA GLN A 141 13.73 13.03 25.66
C GLN A 141 13.21 13.84 24.47
N MET A 142 13.94 13.86 23.38
CA MET A 142 13.44 14.40 22.10
C MET A 142 12.23 13.60 21.60
N GLU A 143 11.33 14.27 20.90
CA GLU A 143 10.24 13.59 20.19
C GLU A 143 10.81 12.72 19.05
N LYS A 144 10.39 11.47 18.96
CA LYS A 144 10.88 10.51 17.98
C LYS A 144 9.76 10.04 17.06
N LYS A 145 10.07 9.95 15.81
CA LYS A 145 9.19 9.39 14.80
C LYS A 145 9.14 7.86 14.95
N THR A 146 7.94 7.29 15.03
CA THR A 146 7.73 5.83 15.19
C THR A 146 7.38 5.14 13.88
N VAL A 147 6.60 5.85 13.03
CA VAL A 147 6.24 5.40 11.69
C VAL A 147 6.07 6.63 10.80
N ASP A 148 6.50 6.52 9.56
CA ASP A 148 6.32 7.58 8.57
C ASP A 148 6.42 6.94 7.19
N ARG A 149 5.31 6.88 6.48
CA ARG A 149 5.26 6.26 5.16
C ARG A 149 4.18 6.88 4.29
N ILE A 150 4.58 7.26 3.10
CA ILE A 150 3.73 7.53 1.96
C ILE A 150 3.95 6.37 1.00
N TYR A 151 2.90 5.62 0.69
CA TYR A 151 2.96 4.52 -0.26
C TYR A 151 1.79 4.59 -1.21
N TRP A 152 2.07 4.50 -2.51
CA TRP A 152 1.07 4.54 -3.55
C TRP A 152 1.42 3.53 -4.63
N ASP A 153 0.55 2.54 -4.85
CA ASP A 153 0.72 1.45 -5.81
C ASP A 153 -0.42 1.47 -6.82
N HIS A 154 -0.06 1.45 -8.08
CA HIS A 154 -0.97 1.27 -9.20
C HIS A 154 -0.60 0.01 -9.95
N LYS A 155 -1.58 -0.81 -10.27
CA LYS A 155 -1.39 -2.00 -11.07
C LYS A 155 -2.54 -2.18 -12.05
N ALA A 156 -2.21 -2.27 -13.32
CA ALA A 156 -3.10 -2.77 -14.37
C ALA A 156 -2.69 -4.18 -14.76
N ALA A 157 -3.66 -5.07 -14.99
CA ALA A 157 -3.37 -6.44 -15.39
C ALA A 157 -4.42 -6.98 -16.36
N ILE A 158 -3.95 -7.84 -17.26
CA ILE A 158 -4.78 -8.55 -18.25
C ILE A 158 -4.69 -10.04 -17.94
N GLN A 159 -5.83 -10.70 -17.78
CA GLN A 159 -5.89 -12.14 -17.56
C GLN A 159 -5.54 -12.89 -18.85
N MET A 160 -4.50 -13.72 -18.77
CA MET A 160 -4.03 -14.56 -19.88
C MET A 160 -4.59 -15.99 -19.79
N SER A 161 -4.74 -16.48 -18.56
CA SER A 161 -5.31 -17.80 -18.29
C SER A 161 -5.94 -17.81 -16.89
N LYS A 162 -6.51 -18.94 -16.44
CA LYS A 162 -7.24 -19.07 -15.17
C LYS A 162 -6.54 -18.42 -13.97
N ASN A 163 -5.21 -18.55 -13.88
CA ASN A 163 -4.43 -18.08 -12.72
C ASN A 163 -3.29 -17.11 -13.09
N TRP A 164 -3.06 -16.88 -14.38
CA TRP A 164 -1.95 -16.07 -14.88
C TRP A 164 -2.44 -14.75 -15.48
N TYR A 165 -1.75 -13.69 -15.14
CA TYR A 165 -2.00 -12.33 -15.60
C TYR A 165 -0.71 -11.71 -16.09
N PHE A 166 -0.78 -10.93 -17.15
CA PHE A 166 0.26 -9.99 -17.53
C PHE A 166 -0.04 -8.67 -16.84
N PHE A 167 0.96 -8.05 -16.19
CA PHE A 167 0.74 -6.81 -15.44
C PHE A 167 1.77 -5.74 -15.77
N GLY A 168 1.34 -4.48 -15.60
CA GLY A 168 2.18 -3.31 -15.44
C GLY A 168 1.84 -2.63 -14.12
N SER A 169 2.84 -2.17 -13.38
CA SER A 169 2.64 -1.45 -12.13
C SER A 169 3.60 -0.28 -11.96
N VAL A 170 3.13 0.74 -11.24
CA VAL A 170 3.93 1.88 -10.80
C VAL A 170 3.71 2.05 -9.31
N THR A 171 4.79 2.06 -8.55
CA THR A 171 4.75 2.20 -7.10
C THR A 171 5.60 3.40 -6.69
N PHE A 172 5.02 4.28 -5.89
CA PHE A 172 5.74 5.40 -5.25
C PHE A 172 5.80 5.18 -3.75
N GLU A 173 6.98 5.39 -3.16
CA GLU A 173 7.18 5.31 -1.71
C GLU A 173 8.08 6.45 -1.23
N SER A 174 7.69 7.12 -0.15
CA SER A 174 8.45 8.17 0.52
C SER A 174 7.98 8.33 1.96
N GLN A 175 8.31 9.43 2.59
CA GLN A 175 7.96 9.82 3.94
C GLN A 175 7.55 11.31 4.00
N PHE A 176 6.85 11.70 5.07
CA PHE A 176 6.37 13.08 5.27
C PHE A 176 7.42 13.98 5.91
N ASP A 177 8.07 13.48 6.96
CA ASP A 177 8.82 14.30 7.91
C ASP A 177 10.30 13.88 8.00
N LYS A 178 11.10 14.71 8.63
CA LYS A 178 12.51 14.43 8.89
C LYS A 178 12.66 13.17 9.74
N GLY A 179 13.63 12.33 9.39
CA GLY A 179 14.05 11.18 10.18
C GLY A 179 15.43 11.43 10.76
N PHE A 180 15.62 10.99 12.00
CA PHE A 180 16.88 11.18 12.72
C PHE A 180 17.40 9.85 13.25
N MET A 181 18.70 9.70 13.23
CA MET A 181 19.42 8.72 14.02
C MET A 181 19.75 9.36 15.37
N TYR A 182 19.46 8.68 16.46
CA TYR A 182 19.71 9.16 17.81
C TYR A 182 20.85 8.36 18.44
N ASP A 183 21.80 9.07 19.00
CA ASP A 183 22.88 8.52 19.81
C ASP A 183 23.04 9.36 21.09
N ARG A 184 23.89 8.95 22.02
CA ARG A 184 24.11 9.62 23.30
C ARG A 184 25.62 9.72 23.60
N PRO A 185 26.38 10.49 22.81
CA PRO A 185 27.74 10.80 23.19
C PRO A 185 27.72 11.61 24.49
N ASN A 186 28.55 11.24 25.46
CA ASN A 186 28.68 11.94 26.75
C ASN A 186 27.36 12.09 27.55
N ASN A 187 26.42 11.13 27.42
CA ASN A 187 25.08 11.13 28.04
C ASN A 187 24.12 12.22 27.52
N GLU A 188 24.49 13.02 26.54
CA GLU A 188 23.61 13.98 25.88
C GLU A 188 22.95 13.35 24.66
N GLU A 189 21.63 13.56 24.50
CA GLU A 189 20.90 13.02 23.34
C GLU A 189 21.19 13.86 22.10
N ARG A 190 21.77 13.21 21.08
CA ARG A 190 22.11 13.82 19.80
C ARG A 190 21.24 13.23 18.69
N ALA A 191 20.75 14.09 17.78
CA ALA A 191 19.92 13.70 16.65
C ALA A 191 20.61 14.08 15.33
N THR A 192 21.03 13.09 14.54
CA THR A 192 21.63 13.27 13.22
C THR A 192 20.57 13.09 12.16
N LEU A 193 20.38 14.08 11.28
CA LEU A 193 19.40 14.01 10.20
C LEU A 193 19.81 12.92 9.20
N THR A 194 18.93 11.95 8.97
CA THR A 194 19.18 10.82 8.06
C THR A 194 18.21 10.77 6.89
N SER A 195 17.06 11.41 7.00
CA SER A 195 16.05 11.41 5.95
C SER A 195 15.09 12.60 6.07
N GLN A 196 14.42 12.94 4.98
CA GLN A 196 13.32 13.91 4.95
C GLN A 196 12.38 13.62 3.76
N PHE A 197 11.33 14.43 3.58
CA PHE A 197 10.41 14.28 2.44
C PHE A 197 11.19 14.14 1.12
N MET A 198 10.86 13.12 0.30
CA MET A 198 11.54 12.75 -0.95
C MET A 198 13.03 12.41 -0.83
N SER A 199 13.58 12.31 0.37
CA SER A 199 14.97 11.93 0.62
C SER A 199 15.03 10.83 1.69
N PRO A 200 14.80 9.53 1.30
CA PRO A 200 14.60 9.04 -0.06
C PRO A 200 13.14 9.12 -0.55
N GLY A 201 12.99 9.25 -1.87
CA GLY A 201 11.78 8.94 -2.61
C GLY A 201 12.07 7.81 -3.61
N TYR A 202 11.19 6.82 -3.69
CA TYR A 202 11.33 5.68 -4.60
C TYR A 202 10.17 5.66 -5.58
N LEU A 203 10.47 5.60 -6.87
CA LEU A 203 9.51 5.27 -7.91
C LEU A 203 9.94 3.94 -8.52
N THR A 204 9.03 2.96 -8.52
CA THR A 204 9.31 1.63 -9.08
C THR A 204 8.29 1.33 -10.16
N GLU A 205 8.76 1.14 -11.37
CA GLU A 205 7.98 0.72 -12.52
C GLU A 205 8.28 -0.75 -12.78
N SER A 206 7.26 -1.59 -12.96
CA SER A 206 7.46 -3.02 -13.17
C SER A 206 6.47 -3.57 -14.18
N VAL A 207 6.98 -4.40 -15.09
CA VAL A 207 6.20 -5.15 -16.08
C VAL A 207 6.57 -6.63 -15.97
N GLY A 208 5.57 -7.51 -16.05
CA GLY A 208 5.82 -8.95 -15.93
C GLY A 208 4.56 -9.78 -15.76
N PHE A 209 4.69 -10.89 -15.07
CA PHE A 209 3.62 -11.85 -14.89
C PHE A 209 3.22 -11.99 -13.42
N GLU A 210 1.92 -12.14 -13.20
CA GLU A 210 1.34 -12.36 -11.86
C GLU A 210 0.61 -13.70 -11.85
N TYR A 211 0.93 -14.52 -10.86
CA TYR A 211 0.27 -15.80 -10.60
C TYR A 211 -0.67 -15.66 -9.38
N LYS A 212 -1.95 -15.93 -9.58
CA LYS A 212 -3.01 -15.87 -8.56
C LYS A 212 -3.75 -17.20 -8.49
N PRO A 213 -3.23 -18.20 -7.76
CA PRO A 213 -3.92 -19.49 -7.60
C PRO A 213 -5.17 -19.38 -6.74
N THR A 214 -5.24 -18.39 -5.83
CA THR A 214 -6.33 -18.19 -4.89
C THR A 214 -6.65 -16.70 -4.73
N LYS A 215 -7.77 -16.38 -4.07
CA LYS A 215 -8.16 -14.99 -3.77
C LYS A 215 -7.28 -14.32 -2.70
N TYR A 216 -6.59 -15.11 -1.87
CA TYR A 216 -5.80 -14.64 -0.74
C TYR A 216 -4.29 -14.65 -0.98
N TYR A 217 -3.82 -15.18 -2.12
CA TYR A 217 -2.41 -15.25 -2.45
C TYR A 217 -2.15 -14.80 -3.88
N SER A 218 -1.10 -14.00 -4.07
CA SER A 218 -0.56 -13.65 -5.38
C SER A 218 0.96 -13.56 -5.34
N ALA A 219 1.59 -13.94 -6.44
CA ALA A 219 3.02 -13.77 -6.69
C ALA A 219 3.22 -13.03 -8.01
N ARG A 220 3.89 -11.88 -7.98
CA ARG A 220 4.28 -11.08 -9.16
C ARG A 220 5.74 -11.32 -9.48
N LEU A 221 6.04 -11.53 -10.74
CA LEU A 221 7.38 -11.67 -11.29
C LEU A 221 7.60 -10.52 -12.28
N GLY A 222 8.23 -9.45 -11.83
CA GLY A 222 8.58 -8.28 -12.64
C GLY A 222 9.88 -8.53 -13.37
N THR A 223 9.79 -8.95 -14.63
CA THR A 223 10.96 -9.24 -15.48
C THR A 223 11.60 -7.97 -16.04
N GLY A 224 10.83 -6.89 -16.18
CA GLY A 224 11.30 -5.55 -16.52
C GLY A 224 10.94 -4.59 -15.40
N THR A 225 11.84 -4.37 -14.45
CA THR A 225 11.64 -3.46 -13.33
C THR A 225 12.70 -2.38 -13.33
N ALA A 226 12.25 -1.10 -13.25
CA ALA A 226 13.10 0.05 -13.01
C ALA A 226 12.77 0.63 -11.64
N ARG A 227 13.78 0.82 -10.78
CA ARG A 227 13.64 1.51 -9.50
C ARG A 227 14.46 2.78 -9.52
N GLN A 228 13.78 3.89 -9.43
CA GLN A 228 14.35 5.22 -9.38
C GLN A 228 14.40 5.69 -7.92
N THR A 229 15.58 6.03 -7.44
CA THR A 229 15.83 6.54 -6.08
C THR A 229 16.15 8.01 -6.17
N PHE A 230 15.34 8.83 -5.53
CA PHE A 230 15.49 10.28 -5.43
C PHE A 230 15.96 10.66 -4.03
N VAL A 231 17.00 11.47 -3.94
CA VAL A 231 17.50 12.05 -2.69
C VAL A 231 17.82 13.54 -2.93
N PRO A 232 16.78 14.40 -3.12
CA PRO A 232 17.01 15.81 -3.42
C PRO A 232 17.84 16.55 -2.36
N ALA A 233 17.70 16.14 -1.11
CA ALA A 233 18.44 16.72 0.02
C ALA A 233 19.75 16.01 0.32
N ASN A 234 20.34 15.28 -0.65
CA ASN A 234 21.51 14.43 -0.42
C ASN A 234 22.68 15.18 0.24
N GLU A 235 23.02 16.37 -0.25
CA GLU A 235 24.13 17.16 0.32
C GLU A 235 23.87 17.53 1.79
N LYS A 236 22.65 17.98 2.11
CA LYS A 236 22.24 18.29 3.48
C LYS A 236 22.30 17.09 4.41
N LEU A 237 22.02 15.88 3.91
CA LEU A 237 22.15 14.64 4.69
C LEU A 237 23.62 14.33 4.94
N PHE A 238 24.51 14.56 3.96
CA PHE A 238 25.96 14.41 4.14
C PHE A 238 26.50 15.43 5.12
N GLU A 239 26.12 16.70 5.01
CA GLU A 239 26.52 17.75 5.96
C GLU A 239 26.17 17.35 7.41
N ALA A 240 24.94 16.85 7.64
CA ALA A 240 24.51 16.41 8.96
C ALA A 240 25.29 15.18 9.47
N LEU A 241 25.75 14.30 8.60
CA LEU A 241 26.60 13.16 8.95
C LEU A 241 28.03 13.62 9.26
N ASP A 242 28.61 14.50 8.41
CA ASP A 242 29.94 15.04 8.55
C ASP A 242 30.11 15.86 9.85
N GLU A 243 29.08 16.67 10.20
CA GLU A 243 29.00 17.42 11.47
C GLU A 243 29.19 16.52 12.70
N HIS A 244 28.73 15.27 12.59
CA HIS A 244 28.82 14.28 13.65
C HIS A 244 29.95 13.26 13.45
N GLY A 245 30.86 13.49 12.48
CA GLY A 245 31.99 12.62 12.20
C GLY A 245 31.62 11.25 11.61
N ILE A 246 30.44 11.12 11.00
CA ILE A 246 29.94 9.87 10.39
C ILE A 246 30.28 9.91 8.90
N SER A 247 31.27 9.14 8.46
CA SER A 247 31.64 9.04 7.05
C SER A 247 30.78 7.99 6.34
N LYS A 248 30.18 8.38 5.22
CA LYS A 248 29.47 7.48 4.28
C LYS A 248 29.85 7.80 2.84
N SER A 249 29.84 6.79 1.98
CA SER A 249 30.06 6.92 0.53
C SER A 249 28.80 7.39 -0.21
N ASP A 250 27.63 7.00 0.29
CA ASP A 250 26.34 7.25 -0.33
C ASP A 250 25.21 7.34 0.72
N ASN A 251 24.09 7.96 0.35
CA ASN A 251 22.85 7.91 1.09
C ASN A 251 21.81 7.19 0.21
N TYR A 252 21.30 6.05 0.69
CA TYR A 252 20.30 5.23 -0.05
C TYR A 252 20.81 4.77 -1.42
N GLY A 253 22.11 4.56 -1.58
CA GLY A 253 22.78 4.21 -2.83
C GLY A 253 22.99 5.38 -3.80
N VAL A 254 22.72 6.62 -3.38
CA VAL A 254 22.99 7.83 -4.17
C VAL A 254 24.26 8.49 -3.64
N GLU A 255 25.30 8.54 -4.48
CA GLU A 255 26.60 9.11 -4.14
C GLU A 255 26.51 10.60 -3.82
N ARG A 256 27.48 11.11 -3.07
CA ARG A 256 27.61 12.53 -2.78
C ARG A 256 27.68 13.37 -4.08
N GLY A 257 27.00 14.51 -4.09
CA GLY A 257 26.90 15.38 -5.27
C GLY A 257 25.88 14.91 -6.33
N LYS A 258 25.25 13.74 -6.12
CA LYS A 258 24.13 13.24 -6.93
C LYS A 258 22.82 13.30 -6.14
N THR A 259 21.70 13.39 -6.84
CA THR A 259 20.36 13.43 -6.23
C THR A 259 19.46 12.31 -6.73
N PHE A 260 19.98 11.48 -7.65
CA PHE A 260 19.20 10.48 -8.37
C PHE A 260 20.03 9.25 -8.70
N ARG A 261 19.40 8.09 -8.61
CA ARG A 261 19.92 6.80 -9.08
C ARG A 261 18.80 6.01 -9.73
N ASN A 262 19.12 5.26 -10.79
CA ASN A 262 18.20 4.34 -11.44
C ASN A 262 18.80 2.94 -11.46
N ASP A 263 18.05 1.96 -10.96
CA ASP A 263 18.42 0.56 -10.94
C ASP A 263 17.44 -0.23 -11.81
N LEU A 264 17.94 -0.95 -12.81
CA LEU A 264 17.16 -1.92 -13.56
C LEU A 264 17.34 -3.30 -12.93
N GLY A 265 16.26 -4.05 -12.81
CA GLY A 265 16.35 -5.33 -12.13
C GLY A 265 15.14 -6.24 -12.34
N PHE A 266 15.21 -7.38 -11.70
CA PHE A 266 14.14 -8.35 -11.56
C PHE A 266 13.48 -8.17 -10.19
N GLN A 267 12.14 -8.17 -10.16
CA GLN A 267 11.38 -8.00 -8.92
C GLN A 267 10.46 -9.21 -8.67
N ILE A 268 10.45 -9.68 -7.44
CA ILE A 268 9.46 -10.64 -6.96
C ILE A 268 8.64 -9.97 -5.84
N VAL A 269 7.31 -10.02 -5.95
CA VAL A 269 6.40 -9.54 -4.90
C VAL A 269 5.38 -10.62 -4.60
N MET A 270 5.41 -11.15 -3.38
CA MET A 270 4.43 -12.12 -2.90
C MET A 270 3.50 -11.46 -1.89
N ASN A 271 2.19 -11.64 -2.05
CA ASN A 271 1.18 -11.11 -1.15
C ASN A 271 0.32 -12.25 -0.63
N LEU A 272 0.07 -12.23 0.66
CA LEU A 272 -0.88 -13.09 1.37
C LEU A 272 -1.81 -12.18 2.18
N ASP A 273 -3.13 -12.35 2.03
CA ASP A 273 -4.16 -11.66 2.82
C ASP A 273 -5.27 -12.67 3.13
N LYS A 274 -5.22 -13.27 4.32
CA LYS A 274 -6.09 -14.38 4.69
C LYS A 274 -6.59 -14.25 6.12
N ASP A 275 -7.88 -14.46 6.31
CA ASP A 275 -8.44 -14.71 7.65
C ASP A 275 -8.03 -16.12 8.07
N ILE A 276 -7.14 -16.21 9.08
CA ILE A 276 -6.60 -17.47 9.62
C ILE A 276 -7.50 -18.07 10.71
N PHE A 277 -8.23 -17.20 11.42
CA PHE A 277 -9.27 -17.56 12.39
C PHE A 277 -10.42 -16.55 12.29
N PRO A 278 -11.60 -16.85 12.86
CA PRO A 278 -12.66 -15.85 13.03
C PRO A 278 -12.10 -14.60 13.70
N ASN A 279 -12.29 -13.44 13.08
CA ASN A 279 -11.80 -12.13 13.53
C ASN A 279 -10.26 -11.93 13.54
N ILE A 280 -9.46 -12.89 13.06
CA ILE A 280 -8.00 -12.77 12.98
C ILE A 280 -7.57 -12.84 11.51
N ASN A 281 -7.04 -11.74 10.99
CA ASN A 281 -6.52 -11.63 9.64
C ASN A 281 -5.00 -11.56 9.67
N LEU A 282 -4.35 -12.32 8.78
CA LEU A 282 -2.92 -12.28 8.50
C LEU A 282 -2.69 -11.66 7.12
N LYS A 283 -1.95 -10.56 7.10
CA LYS A 283 -1.39 -9.99 5.86
C LYS A 283 0.11 -10.14 5.87
N SER A 284 0.66 -10.58 4.75
CA SER A 284 2.10 -10.62 4.54
C SER A 284 2.42 -10.16 3.13
N LYS A 285 3.43 -9.30 3.01
CA LYS A 285 3.99 -8.88 1.73
C LYS A 285 5.49 -9.08 1.77
N TYR A 286 6.00 -9.93 0.89
CA TYR A 286 7.42 -10.13 0.71
C TYR A 286 7.84 -9.59 -0.64
N MET A 287 8.86 -8.76 -0.67
CA MET A 287 9.39 -8.12 -1.87
C MET A 287 10.89 -8.34 -1.95
N VAL A 288 11.33 -8.73 -3.14
CA VAL A 288 12.75 -8.85 -3.49
C VAL A 288 12.99 -8.06 -4.76
N LEU A 289 14.02 -7.21 -4.76
CA LEU A 289 14.53 -6.54 -5.96
C LEU A 289 15.97 -6.97 -6.18
N ILE A 290 16.26 -7.51 -7.35
CA ILE A 290 17.57 -8.00 -7.76
C ILE A 290 18.06 -7.11 -8.90
N PRO A 291 18.96 -6.12 -8.67
CA PRO A 291 19.51 -5.28 -9.72
C PRO A 291 20.33 -6.12 -10.72
N TYR A 292 20.17 -5.85 -12.02
CA TYR A 292 20.89 -6.59 -13.07
C TYR A 292 22.41 -6.31 -13.06
N GLU A 293 22.79 -5.06 -12.80
CA GLU A 293 24.20 -4.65 -12.79
C GLU A 293 24.95 -5.14 -11.55
N HIS A 294 24.24 -5.23 -10.41
CA HIS A 294 24.85 -5.52 -9.10
C HIS A 294 23.98 -6.50 -8.30
N VAL A 295 23.97 -7.78 -8.69
CA VAL A 295 23.19 -8.84 -8.01
C VAL A 295 23.49 -8.94 -6.50
N GLY A 296 24.72 -8.60 -6.08
CA GLY A 296 25.10 -8.54 -4.66
C GLY A 296 24.40 -7.44 -3.83
N PHE A 297 23.66 -6.53 -4.46
CA PHE A 297 22.85 -5.47 -3.83
C PHE A 297 21.36 -5.80 -3.86
N THR A 298 21.02 -7.07 -3.74
CA THR A 298 19.64 -7.52 -3.66
C THR A 298 18.97 -6.95 -2.41
N ASN A 299 17.79 -6.33 -2.61
CA ASN A 299 16.98 -5.77 -1.54
C ASN A 299 15.86 -6.73 -1.18
N HIS A 300 15.69 -7.01 0.11
CA HIS A 300 14.64 -7.85 0.66
C HIS A 300 13.79 -7.04 1.63
N ARG A 301 12.47 -7.11 1.51
CA ARG A 301 11.54 -6.53 2.47
C ARG A 301 10.41 -7.50 2.75
N LEU A 302 10.19 -7.75 4.03
CA LEU A 302 9.05 -8.52 4.53
C LEU A 302 8.23 -7.64 5.47
N ASP A 303 6.98 -7.40 5.11
CA ASP A 303 5.98 -6.76 5.95
C ASP A 303 4.98 -7.84 6.38
N VAL A 304 4.71 -7.95 7.68
CA VAL A 304 3.70 -8.87 8.25
C VAL A 304 2.79 -8.08 9.17
N ALA A 305 1.49 -8.29 9.06
CA ALA A 305 0.50 -7.70 9.95
C ALA A 305 -0.51 -8.77 10.38
N LEU A 306 -0.61 -9.00 11.68
CA LEU A 306 -1.62 -9.85 12.31
C LEU A 306 -2.63 -8.94 13.00
N THR A 307 -3.86 -8.90 12.49
CA THR A 307 -4.93 -8.04 13.01
C THR A 307 -6.02 -8.88 13.65
N ALA A 308 -6.26 -8.67 14.93
CA ALA A 308 -7.36 -9.25 15.69
C ALA A 308 -8.46 -8.19 15.91
N LYS A 309 -9.65 -8.45 15.38
CA LYS A 309 -10.83 -7.58 15.55
C LYS A 309 -11.48 -7.89 16.88
N VAL A 310 -11.50 -6.91 17.79
CA VAL A 310 -12.18 -7.01 19.10
C VAL A 310 -13.68 -6.75 18.93
N ASN A 311 -14.02 -5.72 18.18
CA ASN A 311 -15.38 -5.38 17.78
C ASN A 311 -15.37 -4.60 16.46
N ARG A 312 -16.53 -3.99 16.07
CA ARG A 312 -16.66 -3.27 14.79
C ARG A 312 -15.79 -2.01 14.68
N PHE A 313 -15.26 -1.49 15.77
CA PHE A 313 -14.44 -0.28 15.81
C PHE A 313 -13.03 -0.53 16.33
N MET A 314 -12.86 -1.52 17.22
CA MET A 314 -11.59 -1.77 17.90
C MET A 314 -10.89 -2.98 17.32
N SER A 315 -9.60 -2.84 17.07
CA SER A 315 -8.73 -3.92 16.66
C SER A 315 -7.37 -3.80 17.33
N THR A 316 -6.75 -4.95 17.56
CA THR A 316 -5.34 -5.03 17.93
C THR A 316 -4.55 -5.50 16.72
N THR A 317 -3.47 -4.83 16.40
CA THR A 317 -2.62 -5.20 15.27
C THR A 317 -1.18 -5.34 15.73
N LEU A 318 -0.61 -6.50 15.46
CA LEU A 318 0.83 -6.76 15.58
C LEU A 318 1.44 -6.66 14.18
N THR A 319 2.33 -5.69 13.99
CA THR A 319 3.07 -5.52 12.74
C THR A 319 4.53 -5.89 12.93
N GLY A 320 5.13 -6.51 11.91
CA GLY A 320 6.56 -6.77 11.84
C GLY A 320 7.07 -6.37 10.46
N VAL A 321 8.21 -5.70 10.41
CA VAL A 321 8.93 -5.37 9.19
C VAL A 321 10.35 -5.87 9.32
N ALA A 322 10.80 -6.63 8.33
CA ALA A 322 12.21 -6.99 8.17
C ALA A 322 12.70 -6.45 6.83
N LEU A 323 13.77 -5.69 6.87
CA LEU A 323 14.37 -5.05 5.70
C LEU A 323 15.88 -5.39 5.63
N TYR A 324 16.31 -5.85 4.48
CA TYR A 324 17.71 -5.94 4.12
C TYR A 324 17.92 -5.16 2.83
N ASP A 325 18.65 -4.07 2.92
CA ASP A 325 19.04 -3.23 1.79
C ASP A 325 20.48 -2.77 2.00
N LYS A 326 21.39 -3.37 1.24
CA LYS A 326 22.83 -3.12 1.37
C LYS A 326 23.20 -1.66 1.07
N ASN A 327 22.39 -0.95 0.29
CA ASN A 327 22.57 0.48 0.04
C ASN A 327 22.29 1.35 1.27
N THR A 328 21.52 0.83 2.22
CA THR A 328 21.16 1.55 3.46
C THR A 328 21.96 1.01 4.64
N ASN A 329 22.00 -0.32 4.80
CA ASN A 329 22.71 -1.00 5.88
C ASN A 329 23.02 -2.44 5.48
N SER A 330 24.25 -2.89 5.73
CA SER A 330 24.69 -4.27 5.47
C SER A 330 24.10 -5.31 6.44
N ARG A 331 23.30 -4.90 7.43
CA ARG A 331 22.64 -5.78 8.39
C ARG A 331 21.13 -5.76 8.18
N VAL A 332 20.46 -6.84 8.57
CA VAL A 332 19.01 -6.89 8.59
C VAL A 332 18.48 -5.89 9.62
N GLN A 333 17.56 -5.04 9.18
CA GLN A 333 16.83 -4.09 10.02
C GLN A 333 15.48 -4.69 10.35
N GLY A 334 15.10 -4.67 11.61
CA GLY A 334 13.80 -5.18 12.09
C GLY A 334 13.02 -4.13 12.86
N SER A 335 11.71 -4.10 12.67
CA SER A 335 10.80 -3.29 13.46
C SER A 335 9.57 -4.11 13.82
N GLN A 336 9.10 -3.99 15.05
CA GLN A 336 7.88 -4.62 15.53
C GLN A 336 7.04 -3.60 16.29
N THR A 337 5.74 -3.61 16.03
CA THR A 337 4.80 -2.73 16.72
C THR A 337 3.55 -3.50 17.10
N LEU A 338 3.13 -3.40 18.35
CA LEU A 338 1.83 -3.85 18.82
C LEU A 338 0.97 -2.61 19.10
N ALA A 339 -0.15 -2.49 18.41
CA ALA A 339 -1.03 -1.34 18.52
C ALA A 339 -2.45 -1.78 18.87
N LEU A 340 -3.06 -1.11 19.85
CA LEU A 340 -4.50 -1.10 20.06
C LEU A 340 -5.06 0.16 19.42
N GLY A 341 -5.97 0.01 18.46
CA GLY A 341 -6.46 1.12 17.68
C GLY A 341 -7.97 1.12 17.47
N VAL A 342 -8.49 2.30 17.15
CA VAL A 342 -9.83 2.47 16.63
C VAL A 342 -9.72 2.65 15.13
N VAL A 343 -10.43 1.80 14.36
CA VAL A 343 -10.38 1.78 12.91
C VAL A 343 -11.80 1.91 12.35
N PHE A 344 -11.98 2.86 11.45
CA PHE A 344 -13.22 3.04 10.70
C PHE A 344 -13.01 2.56 9.27
N VAL A 345 -13.92 1.72 8.77
CA VAL A 345 -13.86 1.15 7.42
C VAL A 345 -15.09 1.61 6.63
N PHE A 346 -14.87 2.12 5.42
CA PHE A 346 -15.89 2.58 4.50
C PHE A 346 -15.70 1.91 3.11
N PRO A 347 -16.79 1.59 2.37
CA PRO A 347 -18.17 1.55 2.83
C PRO A 347 -18.38 0.48 3.90
N ARG A 348 -19.41 0.66 4.71
CA ARG A 348 -19.82 -0.28 5.79
C ARG A 348 -20.59 -1.45 5.24
#